data_3b2854a3dfb3cbb4297260ea7a384aab
#
_entry.id   3b2854a3dfb3cbb4297260ea7a384aab
#
_cell.length_a   1.000
_cell.length_b   1.000
_cell.length_c   1.000
_cell.angle_alpha   90.00
_cell.angle_beta   90.00
_cell.angle_gamma   90.00
#
_symmetry.space_group_name_H-M   'P 1'
#
loop_
_entity.id
_entity.type
_entity.pdbx_description
1 polymer ?
#
loop_
_entity_poly.entity_id
_entity_poly.type
_entity_poly.pdbx_seq_one_letter_code
_entity_poly.pdbx_strand_id
1 'polypeptide(L)'
;MYKILKRRQLNENVVLMEVDAPFIAKKALAGQFIILRVDEKGERIPLTISDYDREKGTITIIFQIVGQTTMLLSQLKEGDALLDFVGPLGKATDFDSVIALVRIQLPQP
;
A
#
# COMPACT_ATOMS: atom_id res chain seq x y z
N MET A 1 1.99 -11.21 -10.55
CA MET A 1 2.70 -10.23 -9.72
C MET A 1 2.07 -8.85 -9.91
N TYR A 2 2.31 -7.96 -9.00
CA TYR A 2 1.60 -6.68 -8.93
C TYR A 2 2.58 -5.57 -9.27
N LYS A 3 2.44 -5.01 -10.46
CA LYS A 3 3.40 -4.07 -11.02
C LYS A 3 3.21 -2.66 -10.44
N ILE A 4 4.30 -1.99 -10.14
CA ILE A 4 4.30 -0.60 -9.71
C ILE A 4 4.25 0.26 -10.96
N LEU A 5 3.13 0.98 -11.14
CA LEU A 5 2.91 1.82 -12.31
C LEU A 5 3.40 3.25 -12.10
N LYS A 6 3.41 3.70 -10.85
CA LYS A 6 3.84 5.05 -10.51
C LYS A 6 4.50 5.03 -9.13
N ARG A 7 5.59 5.76 -9.01
CA ARG A 7 6.26 5.98 -7.73
C ARG A 7 6.61 7.45 -7.61
N ARG A 8 6.27 8.02 -6.46
CA ARG A 8 6.54 9.42 -6.20
C ARG A 8 7.07 9.61 -4.78
N GLN A 9 8.22 10.24 -4.65
CA GLN A 9 8.77 10.62 -3.36
C GLN A 9 8.04 11.88 -2.88
N LEU A 10 7.28 11.79 -1.80
CA LEU A 10 6.52 12.94 -1.29
C LEU A 10 7.36 13.81 -0.36
N ASN A 11 8.22 13.17 0.45
CA ASN A 11 9.22 13.84 1.26
C ASN A 11 10.31 12.82 1.62
N GLU A 12 11.23 13.15 2.50
CA GLU A 12 12.37 12.29 2.82
C GLU A 12 11.96 10.88 3.28
N ASN A 13 10.81 10.76 3.91
CA ASN A 13 10.39 9.51 4.55
C ASN A 13 9.07 8.96 4.03
N VAL A 14 8.42 9.62 3.06
CA VAL A 14 7.08 9.23 2.61
C VAL A 14 7.08 9.03 1.10
N VAL A 15 6.52 7.91 0.68
CA VAL A 15 6.47 7.50 -0.73
C VAL A 15 5.03 7.18 -1.11
N LEU A 16 4.62 7.61 -2.30
CA LEU A 16 3.35 7.23 -2.93
C LEU A 16 3.64 6.24 -4.05
N MET A 17 2.85 5.17 -4.09
CA MET A 17 2.90 4.20 -5.19
C MET A 17 1.50 3.90 -5.72
N GLU A 18 1.37 3.79 -7.03
CA GLU A 18 0.20 3.21 -7.67
C GLU A 18 0.56 1.82 -8.15
N VAL A 19 -0.22 0.85 -7.72
CA VAL A 19 0.02 -0.57 -8.00
C VAL A 19 -1.08 -1.11 -8.90
N ASP A 20 -0.69 -1.85 -9.92
CA ASP A 20 -1.64 -2.51 -10.83
C ASP A 20 -2.27 -3.69 -10.10
N ALA A 21 -3.54 -3.54 -9.73
CA ALA A 21 -4.31 -4.54 -8.99
C ALA A 21 -5.79 -4.42 -9.34
N PRO A 22 -6.18 -4.80 -10.57
CA PRO A 22 -7.55 -4.54 -11.05
C PRO A 22 -8.64 -5.24 -10.24
N PHE A 23 -8.40 -6.46 -9.76
CA PHE A 23 -9.41 -7.16 -8.96
C PHE A 23 -9.62 -6.52 -7.60
N ILE A 24 -8.55 -6.01 -7.00
CA ILE A 24 -8.63 -5.30 -5.72
C ILE A 24 -9.28 -3.94 -5.90
N ALA A 25 -8.87 -3.20 -6.93
CA ALA A 25 -9.43 -1.87 -7.23
C ALA A 25 -10.94 -1.94 -7.47
N LYS A 26 -11.41 -3.00 -8.11
CA LYS A 26 -12.83 -3.19 -8.40
C LYS A 26 -13.68 -3.25 -7.14
N LYS A 27 -13.15 -3.80 -6.06
CA LYS A 27 -13.86 -4.01 -4.80
C LYS A 27 -13.49 -3.03 -3.69
N ALA A 28 -12.44 -2.24 -3.89
CA ALA A 28 -11.90 -1.37 -2.85
C ALA A 28 -12.89 -0.28 -2.44
N LEU A 29 -12.90 0.00 -1.14
CA LEU A 29 -13.66 1.08 -0.54
C LEU A 29 -12.73 1.85 0.40
N ALA A 30 -13.05 3.12 0.61
CA ALA A 30 -12.27 3.97 1.50
C ALA A 30 -12.17 3.36 2.90
N GLY A 31 -11.01 3.40 3.50
CA GLY A 31 -10.76 2.90 4.83
C GLY A 31 -10.32 1.45 4.92
N GLN A 32 -10.34 0.74 3.81
CA GLN A 32 -9.81 -0.62 3.78
C GLN A 32 -8.28 -0.63 3.66
N PHE A 33 -7.69 -1.80 3.83
CA PHE A 33 -6.24 -1.97 3.70
C PHE A 33 -5.90 -3.17 2.82
N ILE A 34 -4.66 -3.23 2.41
CA ILE A 34 -4.08 -4.38 1.72
C ILE A 34 -2.91 -4.91 2.54
N ILE A 35 -2.54 -6.15 2.28
CA ILE A 35 -1.31 -6.73 2.81
C ILE A 35 -0.40 -7.02 1.63
N LEU A 36 0.82 -6.48 1.66
CA LEU A 36 1.78 -6.70 0.59
C LEU A 36 3.03 -7.41 1.08
N ARG A 37 3.72 -8.03 0.14
CA ARG A 37 5.03 -8.61 0.36
C ARG A 37 5.89 -8.28 -0.86
N VAL A 38 7.08 -7.73 -0.61
CA VAL A 38 7.97 -7.27 -1.67
C VAL A 38 8.53 -8.46 -2.46
N ASP A 39 9.09 -9.43 -1.76
CA ASP A 39 9.69 -10.62 -2.35
C ASP A 39 9.57 -11.82 -1.40
N GLU A 40 10.16 -12.95 -1.80
CA GLU A 40 10.07 -14.19 -1.02
C GLU A 40 10.69 -14.10 0.36
N LYS A 41 11.65 -13.23 0.54
CA LYS A 41 12.35 -13.03 1.82
C LYS A 41 11.70 -11.93 2.67
N GLY A 42 10.82 -11.14 2.07
CA GLY A 42 10.19 -10.01 2.73
C GLY A 42 9.05 -10.43 3.65
N GLU A 43 8.80 -9.60 4.66
CA GLU A 43 7.65 -9.75 5.52
C GLU A 43 6.40 -9.24 4.84
N ARG A 44 5.26 -9.77 5.27
CA ARG A 44 3.96 -9.21 4.88
C ARG A 44 3.63 -8.03 5.78
N ILE A 45 3.29 -6.90 5.16
CA ILE A 45 2.92 -5.70 5.92
C ILE A 45 1.57 -5.17 5.46
N PRO A 46 0.72 -4.71 6.40
CA PRO A 46 -0.54 -4.06 6.05
C PRO A 46 -0.32 -2.59 5.76
N LEU A 47 -0.96 -2.10 4.71
CA LEU A 47 -0.96 -0.67 4.38
C LEU A 47 -2.37 -0.25 4.00
N THR A 48 -2.78 0.92 4.46
CA THR A 48 -4.08 1.48 4.15
C THR A 48 -4.17 1.86 2.68
N ILE A 49 -5.32 1.56 2.06
CA ILE A 49 -5.62 2.01 0.71
C ILE A 49 -5.88 3.52 0.78
N SER A 50 -5.01 4.30 0.16
CA SER A 50 -5.15 5.76 0.14
C SER A 50 -6.10 6.23 -0.95
N ASP A 51 -6.12 5.52 -2.07
CA ASP A 51 -6.99 5.81 -3.20
C ASP A 51 -7.09 4.59 -4.10
N TYR A 52 -8.05 4.59 -4.98
CA TYR A 52 -8.22 3.54 -5.98
C TYR A 52 -8.84 4.11 -7.24
N ASP A 53 -8.54 3.48 -8.37
CA ASP A 53 -9.14 3.83 -9.66
C ASP A 53 -9.66 2.55 -10.30
N ARG A 54 -10.97 2.40 -10.35
CA ARG A 54 -11.61 1.19 -10.87
C ARG A 54 -11.45 1.04 -12.37
N GLU A 55 -11.38 2.13 -13.09
CA GLU A 55 -11.20 2.11 -14.54
C GLU A 55 -9.79 1.69 -14.92
N LYS A 56 -8.79 2.26 -14.25
CA LYS A 56 -7.39 1.91 -14.49
C LYS A 56 -6.99 0.61 -13.82
N GLY A 57 -7.75 0.17 -12.82
CA GLY A 57 -7.41 -1.02 -12.04
C GLY A 57 -6.23 -0.80 -11.14
N THR A 58 -6.12 0.36 -10.51
CA THR A 58 -4.99 0.71 -9.65
C THR A 58 -5.39 0.96 -8.21
N ILE A 59 -4.46 0.63 -7.32
CA ILE A 59 -4.54 0.95 -5.89
C ILE A 59 -3.38 1.89 -5.57
N THR A 60 -3.69 2.97 -4.88
CA THR A 60 -2.68 3.93 -4.41
C THR A 60 -2.40 3.66 -2.93
N ILE A 61 -1.14 3.47 -2.61
CA ILE A 61 -0.65 3.38 -1.24
C ILE A 61 0.31 4.53 -0.96
N ILE A 62 0.23 5.06 0.24
CA ILE A 62 1.17 6.07 0.73
C ILE A 62 1.75 5.51 2.02
N PHE A 63 3.07 5.39 2.08
CA PHE A 63 3.70 4.77 3.23
C PHE A 63 4.91 5.56 3.70
N GLN A 64 5.19 5.41 5.00
CA GLN A 64 6.36 6.02 5.61
C GLN A 64 7.47 4.98 5.74
N ILE A 65 8.70 5.41 5.49
CA ILE A 65 9.87 4.54 5.63
C ILE A 65 10.22 4.47 7.11
N VAL A 66 9.82 3.38 7.77
CA VAL A 66 9.96 3.22 9.23
C VAL A 66 10.66 1.94 9.66
N GLY A 67 11.07 1.12 8.72
CA GLY A 67 11.74 -0.15 9.02
C GLY A 67 12.28 -0.80 7.78
N GLN A 68 12.82 -2.00 7.91
CA GLN A 68 13.48 -2.69 6.82
C GLN A 68 12.55 -2.96 5.64
N THR A 69 11.32 -3.42 5.90
CA THR A 69 10.38 -3.75 4.83
C THR A 69 9.96 -2.51 4.05
N THR A 70 9.63 -1.41 4.74
CA THR A 70 9.28 -0.16 4.07
C THR A 70 10.46 0.46 3.36
N MET A 71 11.68 0.27 3.89
CA MET A 71 12.88 0.70 3.20
C MET A 71 13.06 -0.05 1.88
N LEU A 72 12.92 -1.38 1.88
CA LEU A 72 13.01 -2.20 0.67
C LEU A 72 11.93 -1.79 -0.33
N LEU A 73 10.70 -1.61 0.16
CA LEU A 73 9.60 -1.16 -0.68
C LEU A 73 9.90 0.18 -1.34
N SER A 74 10.47 1.11 -0.58
CA SER A 74 10.80 2.45 -1.09
C SER A 74 11.85 2.45 -2.20
N GLN A 75 12.67 1.41 -2.28
CA GLN A 75 13.72 1.26 -3.28
C GLN A 75 13.19 0.72 -4.61
N LEU A 76 11.98 0.21 -4.65
CA LEU A 76 11.38 -0.26 -5.89
C LEU A 76 11.01 0.91 -6.79
N LYS A 77 11.07 0.67 -8.08
CA LYS A 77 10.86 1.68 -9.12
C LYS A 77 9.64 1.35 -9.95
N GLU A 78 9.18 2.29 -10.74
CA GLU A 78 8.17 2.04 -11.76
C GLU A 78 8.62 0.89 -12.67
N GLY A 79 7.75 -0.06 -12.88
CA GLY A 79 8.04 -1.26 -13.64
C GLY A 79 8.45 -2.45 -12.78
N ASP A 80 8.91 -2.24 -11.55
CA ASP A 80 9.13 -3.33 -10.60
C ASP A 80 7.79 -3.91 -10.16
N ALA A 81 7.81 -5.12 -9.59
CA ALA A 81 6.59 -5.79 -9.18
C ALA A 81 6.71 -6.30 -7.74
N LEU A 82 5.57 -6.28 -7.04
CA LEU A 82 5.42 -6.89 -5.73
C LEU A 82 5.03 -8.35 -5.87
N LEU A 83 5.54 -9.20 -5.00
CA LEU A 83 5.22 -10.63 -5.04
C LEU A 83 3.77 -10.88 -4.64
N ASP A 84 3.34 -10.33 -3.50
CA ASP A 84 1.97 -10.47 -3.01
C ASP A 84 1.34 -9.11 -2.75
N PHE A 85 0.05 -9.02 -3.03
CA PHE A 85 -0.74 -7.82 -2.79
C PHE A 85 -2.18 -8.29 -2.59
N VAL A 86 -2.61 -8.40 -1.34
CA VAL A 86 -3.84 -9.08 -0.97
C VAL A 86 -4.83 -8.07 -0.40
N GLY A 87 -6.06 -8.12 -0.86
CA GLY A 87 -7.12 -7.27 -0.38
C GLY A 87 -8.30 -7.21 -1.34
N PRO A 88 -9.22 -6.26 -1.12
CA PRO A 88 -9.25 -5.34 0.01
C PRO A 88 -9.66 -6.03 1.30
N LEU A 89 -9.13 -5.56 2.41
CA LEU A 89 -9.38 -6.11 3.75
C LEU A 89 -9.95 -5.03 4.66
N GLY A 90 -10.64 -5.45 5.71
CA GLY A 90 -11.22 -4.55 6.68
C GLY A 90 -12.58 -3.99 6.26
N LYS A 91 -13.19 -3.23 7.17
CA LYS A 91 -14.52 -2.64 6.96
C LYS A 91 -14.38 -1.20 6.49
N ALA A 92 -15.09 -0.86 5.43
CA ALA A 92 -15.03 0.46 4.81
C ALA A 92 -15.48 1.60 5.75
N THR A 93 -16.40 1.31 6.66
CA THR A 93 -17.04 2.34 7.50
C THR A 93 -16.52 2.38 8.93
N ASP A 94 -15.47 1.61 9.23
CA ASP A 94 -14.90 1.56 10.58
C ASP A 94 -13.79 2.61 10.71
N PHE A 95 -14.19 3.82 11.07
CA PHE A 95 -13.27 4.94 11.23
C PHE A 95 -12.22 4.69 12.30
N ASP A 96 -12.59 4.03 13.38
CA ASP A 96 -11.65 3.75 14.47
C ASP A 96 -10.56 2.78 14.03
N SER A 97 -10.91 1.77 13.26
CA SER A 97 -9.94 0.84 12.68
C SER A 97 -9.02 1.55 11.68
N VAL A 98 -9.55 2.44 10.86
CA VAL A 98 -8.74 3.22 9.91
C VAL A 98 -7.72 4.08 10.66
N ILE A 99 -8.15 4.79 11.70
CA ILE A 99 -7.28 5.62 12.52
C ILE A 99 -6.19 4.76 13.18
N ALA A 100 -6.55 3.60 13.70
CA ALA A 100 -5.60 2.68 14.32
C ALA A 100 -4.55 2.21 13.32
N LEU A 101 -4.96 1.85 12.08
CA LEU A 101 -4.03 1.44 11.03
C LEU A 101 -3.08 2.56 10.63
N VAL A 102 -3.58 3.78 10.50
CA VAL A 102 -2.74 4.94 10.19
C VAL A 102 -1.71 5.15 11.29
N ARG A 103 -2.11 5.03 12.55
CA ARG A 103 -1.19 5.18 13.69
C ARG A 103 -0.11 4.10 13.71
N ILE A 104 -0.43 2.88 13.29
CA ILE A 104 0.54 1.79 13.19
C ILE A 104 1.58 2.09 12.11
N GLN A 105 1.16 2.70 11.01
CA GLN A 105 2.03 3.01 9.88
C GLN A 105 2.88 4.26 10.10
N LEU A 106 2.48 5.15 11.02
CA LEU A 106 3.20 6.38 11.32
C LEU A 106 4.12 6.17 12.53
N PRO A 107 5.30 6.84 12.57
CA PRO A 107 6.14 6.77 13.74
C PRO A 107 5.43 7.42 14.93
N GLN A 108 5.47 6.76 16.06
CA GLN A 108 4.91 7.30 17.29
C GLN A 108 5.91 8.28 17.91
N PRO A 109 5.43 9.40 18.51
CA PRO A 109 6.31 10.34 19.17
C PRO A 109 6.99 9.74 20.39
#